data_1d89cb590bcff40829f9e70496ab4537
#
_entry.id   1d89cb590bcff40829f9e70496ab4537
#
_cell.length_a   1.000
_cell.length_b   1.000
_cell.length_c   1.000
_cell.angle_alpha   90.00
_cell.angle_beta   90.00
_cell.angle_gamma   90.00
#
_symmetry.space_group_name_H-M   'P 1'
#
loop_
_entity.id
_entity.type
_entity.pdbx_description
1 polymer ?
#
loop_
_entity_poly.entity_id
_entity_poly.type
_entity_poly.pdbx_seq_one_letter_code
_entity_poly.pdbx_strand_id
1 'polypeptide(L)'
;MNSTVYNSKNKAILAILALILLIPTALAVYFASHKDTGAVTSGRLEQISVASPYGGTVVLTDNDSFEVYAEAIGYATSIEESFFNELSTETPYTVTLTDADSLVRTYSFYMVNRDDGCTFADADGKYYRLSEKSAAALLARSEFATVNAYAVVPNAAISGIGENPIALAATGGSWNYRTADGSFAVKDIPDSGERTTVKISLANIGTLAFWSDKAPDTVTVTVSENGQILHEGAYENLLNTNVMRENDTYYDLVIRAEWNQTEETGYYGAVTYAATLLYDVAPTYSMTNDGKINKGDFKVIKIRNFNDGDTLSASCDDYPFPAELNVYRFADGNTYAFLPAEYVFVPAAACNLTLTLSDGSSQTLRINLREGKEPTAAKQDYMVSDPNLQSVFTEVGFTELESTIAQKTASTNPTPLWDGKFVYPDADNKGTVGKGMAGYGTYRNVKSLYQREYFHYGLDIAMNEGDAVYAANNGKVVFAGNLALTGNTVIIDHGCSLFTYYYHLSSLSVAEGDAVSKSGVIGAAGSTGFAVKAGTATFDAAPQVHFAASLNGKYINPYYLWKYDISYPA
;
A
#
# COMPACT_ATOMS: atom_id res chain seq x y z
N MET A 1 35.35 -29.31 25.16
CA MET A 1 34.28 -28.78 24.26
C MET A 1 33.61 -29.92 23.45
N ASN A 2 33.28 -31.08 24.02
CA ASN A 2 32.72 -32.20 23.23
C ASN A 2 31.56 -32.94 23.92
N SER A 3 30.90 -32.36 24.91
CA SER A 3 29.78 -33.05 25.60
C SER A 3 28.40 -32.44 25.36
N THR A 4 28.32 -31.27 24.75
CA THR A 4 27.04 -30.56 24.56
C THR A 4 26.38 -30.86 23.20
N VAL A 5 27.12 -31.33 22.20
CA VAL A 5 26.59 -31.61 20.85
C VAL A 5 25.95 -33.00 20.76
N TYR A 6 26.38 -33.94 21.62
CA TYR A 6 25.85 -35.31 21.63
C TYR A 6 24.46 -35.42 22.27
N ASN A 7 24.11 -34.45 23.14
CA ASN A 7 22.83 -34.46 23.87
C ASN A 7 21.66 -33.83 23.07
N SER A 8 21.97 -32.99 22.08
CA SER A 8 20.92 -32.37 21.26
C SER A 8 20.43 -33.29 20.11
N LYS A 9 21.32 -34.08 19.52
CA LYS A 9 20.95 -35.07 18.49
C LYS A 9 20.10 -36.21 19.05
N ASN A 10 20.38 -36.69 20.27
CA ASN A 10 19.59 -37.73 20.92
C ASN A 10 18.21 -37.22 21.35
N LYS A 11 18.05 -35.94 21.73
CA LYS A 11 16.74 -35.37 22.02
C LYS A 11 15.90 -35.18 20.77
N ALA A 12 16.51 -34.83 19.63
CA ALA A 12 15.81 -34.72 18.35
C ALA A 12 15.37 -36.08 17.80
N ILE A 13 16.20 -37.12 17.95
CA ILE A 13 15.87 -38.51 17.54
C ILE A 13 14.76 -39.09 18.45
N LEU A 14 14.78 -38.80 19.75
CA LEU A 14 13.70 -39.20 20.66
C LEU A 14 12.39 -38.47 20.37
N ALA A 15 12.45 -37.20 19.99
CA ALA A 15 11.26 -36.44 19.61
C ALA A 15 10.66 -36.93 18.28
N ILE A 16 11.49 -37.30 17.30
CA ILE A 16 11.03 -37.87 16.02
C ILE A 16 10.47 -39.28 16.24
N LEU A 17 11.09 -40.11 17.08
CA LEU A 17 10.57 -41.44 17.45
C LEU A 17 9.28 -41.36 18.27
N ALA A 18 9.13 -40.33 19.12
CA ALA A 18 7.87 -40.09 19.85
C ALA A 18 6.76 -39.60 18.90
N LEU A 19 7.09 -38.79 17.89
CA LEU A 19 6.14 -38.37 16.84
C LEU A 19 5.70 -39.56 15.97
N ILE A 20 6.63 -40.45 15.59
CA ILE A 20 6.34 -41.66 14.79
C ILE A 20 5.49 -42.67 15.55
N LEU A 21 5.59 -42.73 16.89
CA LEU A 21 4.75 -43.57 17.73
C LEU A 21 3.41 -42.96 18.12
N LEU A 22 3.31 -41.61 18.11
CA LEU A 22 2.05 -40.89 18.40
C LEU A 22 1.10 -40.83 17.20
N ILE A 23 1.63 -40.85 15.98
CA ILE A 23 0.79 -40.83 14.76
C ILE A 23 -0.08 -42.11 14.66
N PRO A 24 0.43 -43.35 14.84
CA PRO A 24 -0.41 -44.53 14.79
C PRO A 24 -1.42 -44.61 15.95
N THR A 25 -1.07 -44.11 17.15
CA THR A 25 -2.00 -44.09 18.28
C THR A 25 -3.05 -43.01 18.18
N ALA A 26 -2.72 -41.84 17.63
CA ALA A 26 -3.69 -40.77 17.30
C ALA A 26 -4.64 -41.22 16.17
N LEU A 27 -4.13 -41.87 15.13
CA LEU A 27 -4.96 -42.51 14.10
C LEU A 27 -5.85 -43.63 14.69
N ALA A 28 -5.31 -44.49 15.54
CA ALA A 28 -6.10 -45.58 16.15
C ALA A 28 -7.18 -45.07 17.11
N VAL A 29 -6.92 -44.00 17.85
CA VAL A 29 -7.92 -43.32 18.70
C VAL A 29 -8.94 -42.59 17.84
N TYR A 30 -8.51 -41.96 16.76
CA TYR A 30 -9.39 -41.30 15.80
C TYR A 30 -10.33 -42.29 15.11
N PHE A 31 -9.81 -43.44 14.64
CA PHE A 31 -10.63 -44.52 14.07
C PHE A 31 -11.52 -45.22 15.10
N ALA A 32 -11.14 -45.22 16.39
CA ALA A 32 -11.99 -45.79 17.44
C ALA A 32 -13.13 -44.86 17.87
N SER A 33 -13.02 -43.54 17.68
CA SER A 33 -14.05 -42.56 18.00
C SER A 33 -15.05 -42.30 16.84
N HIS A 34 -14.76 -42.82 15.63
CA HIS A 34 -15.61 -42.63 14.45
C HIS A 34 -16.24 -43.94 13.96
N LYS A 35 -16.62 -44.80 14.90
CA LYS A 35 -17.20 -46.11 14.63
C LYS A 35 -18.62 -46.10 14.03
N ASP A 36 -19.26 -44.94 13.86
CA ASP A 36 -20.66 -44.86 13.43
C ASP A 36 -20.89 -44.73 11.92
N THR A 37 -19.83 -44.51 11.10
CA THR A 37 -19.97 -44.37 9.65
C THR A 37 -19.82 -45.66 8.84
N GLY A 38 -19.67 -46.83 9.49
CA GLY A 38 -19.40 -48.10 8.80
C GLY A 38 -18.17 -47.95 7.89
N ALA A 39 -16.96 -47.99 8.48
CA ALA A 39 -15.69 -47.63 7.86
C ALA A 39 -15.57 -48.17 6.41
N VAL A 40 -15.64 -47.23 5.43
CA VAL A 40 -15.32 -47.53 4.05
C VAL A 40 -13.79 -47.43 3.92
N THR A 41 -13.15 -48.54 3.55
CA THR A 41 -11.70 -48.56 3.29
C THR A 41 -11.46 -48.67 1.80
N SER A 42 -10.69 -47.75 1.22
CA SER A 42 -10.36 -47.71 -0.22
C SER A 42 -9.80 -49.04 -0.75
N GLY A 43 -8.96 -49.73 0.04
CA GLY A 43 -8.32 -51.00 -0.33
C GLY A 43 -9.26 -52.19 -0.46
N ARG A 44 -10.55 -52.03 -0.17
CA ARG A 44 -11.59 -53.07 -0.34
C ARG A 44 -12.58 -52.78 -1.46
N LEU A 45 -12.56 -51.55 -2.03
CA LEU A 45 -13.48 -51.17 -3.07
C LEU A 45 -13.08 -51.76 -4.41
N GLU A 46 -14.04 -52.27 -5.16
CA GLU A 46 -13.88 -52.75 -6.53
C GLU A 46 -14.57 -51.82 -7.53
N GLN A 47 -15.63 -51.11 -7.11
CA GLN A 47 -16.38 -50.25 -8.00
C GLN A 47 -17.09 -49.14 -7.20
N ILE A 48 -17.11 -47.95 -7.79
CA ILE A 48 -17.99 -46.84 -7.39
C ILE A 48 -18.88 -46.52 -8.60
N SER A 49 -20.17 -46.43 -8.37
CA SER A 49 -21.16 -46.00 -9.38
C SER A 49 -21.76 -44.68 -8.90
N VAL A 50 -21.68 -43.64 -9.72
CA VAL A 50 -22.24 -42.32 -9.44
C VAL A 50 -23.31 -42.03 -10.46
N ALA A 51 -24.58 -42.13 -10.06
CA ALA A 51 -25.71 -41.76 -10.88
C ALA A 51 -26.09 -40.31 -10.67
N SER A 52 -25.99 -39.51 -11.73
CA SER A 52 -26.37 -38.11 -11.72
C SER A 52 -27.88 -37.94 -11.73
N PRO A 53 -28.45 -37.04 -10.93
CA PRO A 53 -29.86 -36.69 -11.04
C PRO A 53 -30.24 -36.05 -12.40
N TYR A 54 -29.22 -35.56 -13.13
CA TYR A 54 -29.39 -34.99 -14.48
C TYR A 54 -29.35 -36.03 -15.60
N GLY A 55 -29.27 -37.31 -15.24
CA GLY A 55 -29.12 -38.42 -16.16
C GLY A 55 -27.68 -38.88 -16.35
N GLY A 56 -27.54 -40.15 -16.66
CA GLY A 56 -26.23 -40.80 -16.80
C GLY A 56 -25.69 -41.38 -15.48
N THR A 57 -24.82 -42.37 -15.64
CA THR A 57 -24.10 -43.02 -14.54
C THR A 57 -22.64 -43.16 -14.92
N VAL A 58 -21.77 -42.72 -14.05
CA VAL A 58 -20.32 -42.88 -14.20
C VAL A 58 -19.89 -44.04 -13.30
N VAL A 59 -19.07 -44.94 -13.85
CA VAL A 59 -18.53 -46.07 -13.12
C VAL A 59 -17.02 -45.88 -12.99
N LEU A 60 -16.52 -45.86 -11.75
CA LEU A 60 -15.15 -45.63 -11.37
C LEU A 60 -14.54 -46.93 -10.85
N THR A 61 -13.35 -47.29 -11.32
CA THR A 61 -12.64 -48.53 -10.94
C THR A 61 -11.16 -48.29 -10.58
N ASP A 62 -10.78 -47.02 -10.48
CA ASP A 62 -9.41 -46.60 -10.18
C ASP A 62 -9.21 -46.29 -8.69
N ASN A 63 -7.98 -46.52 -8.22
CA ASN A 63 -7.61 -46.37 -6.82
C ASN A 63 -7.75 -44.90 -6.32
N ASP A 64 -7.46 -43.93 -7.18
CA ASP A 64 -7.54 -42.51 -6.80
C ASP A 64 -8.98 -42.12 -6.47
N SER A 65 -9.95 -42.63 -7.29
CA SER A 65 -11.37 -42.48 -7.00
C SER A 65 -11.76 -43.14 -5.69
N PHE A 66 -11.28 -44.37 -5.44
CA PHE A 66 -11.59 -45.11 -4.20
C PHE A 66 -11.10 -44.35 -2.96
N GLU A 67 -9.89 -43.76 -3.03
CA GLU A 67 -9.34 -42.97 -1.92
C GLU A 67 -10.18 -41.71 -1.66
N VAL A 68 -10.51 -40.96 -2.69
CA VAL A 68 -11.30 -39.71 -2.55
C VAL A 68 -12.66 -39.97 -1.91
N TYR A 69 -13.39 -40.98 -2.38
CA TYR A 69 -14.73 -41.29 -1.83
C TYR A 69 -14.65 -41.93 -0.42
N ALA A 70 -13.67 -42.78 -0.16
CA ALA A 70 -13.47 -43.34 1.17
C ALA A 70 -13.10 -42.25 2.19
N GLU A 71 -12.21 -41.32 1.82
CA GLU A 71 -11.88 -40.16 2.65
C GLU A 71 -13.10 -39.29 2.90
N ALA A 72 -13.86 -38.97 1.85
CA ALA A 72 -15.03 -38.10 1.95
C ALA A 72 -16.06 -38.63 2.93
N ILE A 73 -16.36 -39.92 2.84
CA ILE A 73 -17.32 -40.60 3.74
C ILE A 73 -16.72 -40.76 5.15
N GLY A 74 -15.44 -41.17 5.24
CA GLY A 74 -14.76 -41.43 6.50
C GLY A 74 -14.52 -40.19 7.37
N TYR A 75 -14.34 -39.03 6.78
CA TYR A 75 -14.11 -37.75 7.51
C TYR A 75 -15.37 -36.88 7.63
N ALA A 76 -16.54 -37.39 7.22
CA ALA A 76 -17.77 -36.62 7.34
C ALA A 76 -18.24 -36.55 8.81
N THR A 77 -18.89 -35.45 9.14
CA THR A 77 -19.45 -35.21 10.47
C THR A 77 -20.95 -35.49 10.46
N SER A 78 -21.41 -36.31 11.43
CA SER A 78 -22.85 -36.55 11.62
C SER A 78 -23.55 -35.24 12.02
N ILE A 79 -24.73 -34.98 11.42
CA ILE A 79 -25.53 -33.78 11.65
C ILE A 79 -26.99 -34.15 11.92
N GLU A 80 -27.70 -33.21 12.55
CA GLU A 80 -29.14 -33.35 12.81
C GLU A 80 -29.97 -33.18 11.52
N GLU A 81 -31.11 -33.84 11.43
CA GLU A 81 -31.99 -33.79 10.28
C GLU A 81 -32.47 -32.39 9.90
N SER A 82 -32.71 -31.52 10.90
CA SER A 82 -33.13 -30.13 10.66
C SER A 82 -32.03 -29.35 9.92
N PHE A 83 -30.78 -29.50 10.34
CA PHE A 83 -29.63 -28.86 9.71
C PHE A 83 -29.32 -29.45 8.33
N PHE A 84 -29.49 -30.76 8.19
CA PHE A 84 -29.36 -31.42 6.90
C PHE A 84 -30.39 -30.85 5.89
N ASN A 85 -31.64 -30.67 6.28
CA ASN A 85 -32.71 -30.15 5.42
C ASN A 85 -32.48 -28.67 5.00
N GLU A 86 -31.77 -27.89 5.83
CA GLU A 86 -31.34 -26.51 5.47
C GLU A 86 -30.29 -26.50 4.35
N LEU A 87 -29.38 -27.49 4.36
CA LEU A 87 -28.27 -27.56 3.40
C LEU A 87 -28.62 -28.37 2.14
N SER A 88 -29.55 -29.31 2.23
CA SER A 88 -29.85 -30.33 1.20
C SER A 88 -31.10 -29.96 0.40
N THR A 89 -31.03 -28.86 -0.33
CA THR A 89 -32.16 -28.29 -1.08
C THR A 89 -32.30 -28.88 -2.49
N GLU A 90 -31.34 -29.68 -2.94
CA GLU A 90 -31.28 -30.20 -4.32
C GLU A 90 -31.52 -31.72 -4.37
N THR A 91 -31.82 -32.27 -5.56
CA THR A 91 -31.92 -33.71 -5.76
C THR A 91 -30.52 -34.35 -5.70
N PRO A 92 -30.35 -35.45 -4.94
CA PRO A 92 -29.05 -36.00 -4.70
C PRO A 92 -28.50 -36.82 -5.88
N TYR A 93 -27.18 -36.87 -5.96
CA TYR A 93 -26.48 -37.93 -6.68
C TYR A 93 -26.56 -39.23 -5.91
N THR A 94 -26.86 -40.34 -6.61
CA THR A 94 -26.80 -41.65 -5.98
C THR A 94 -25.40 -42.24 -6.14
N VAL A 95 -24.68 -42.39 -5.01
CA VAL A 95 -23.33 -42.96 -4.97
C VAL A 95 -23.43 -44.39 -4.40
N THR A 96 -23.05 -45.36 -5.20
CA THR A 96 -23.05 -46.77 -4.80
C THR A 96 -21.64 -47.31 -4.77
N LEU A 97 -21.23 -47.82 -3.62
CA LEU A 97 -19.93 -48.45 -3.41
C LEU A 97 -20.10 -49.96 -3.39
N THR A 98 -19.31 -50.68 -4.17
CA THR A 98 -19.24 -52.15 -4.16
C THR A 98 -17.85 -52.57 -3.75
N ASP A 99 -17.74 -53.41 -2.73
CA ASP A 99 -16.48 -53.96 -2.26
C ASP A 99 -16.19 -55.36 -2.81
N ALA A 100 -14.98 -55.88 -2.56
CA ALA A 100 -14.51 -57.20 -2.99
C ALA A 100 -15.34 -58.39 -2.47
N ASP A 101 -16.10 -58.19 -1.42
CA ASP A 101 -17.00 -59.18 -0.87
C ASP A 101 -18.42 -59.03 -1.43
N SER A 102 -18.58 -58.22 -2.49
CA SER A 102 -19.86 -57.85 -3.13
C SER A 102 -20.88 -57.16 -2.20
N LEU A 103 -20.37 -56.56 -1.11
CA LEU A 103 -21.18 -55.71 -0.26
C LEU A 103 -21.43 -54.38 -0.91
N VAL A 104 -22.74 -54.03 -1.06
CA VAL A 104 -23.19 -52.81 -1.68
C VAL A 104 -23.65 -51.80 -0.63
N ARG A 105 -23.12 -50.57 -0.67
CA ARG A 105 -23.56 -49.45 0.15
C ARG A 105 -23.98 -48.31 -0.74
N THR A 106 -25.14 -47.74 -0.47
CA THR A 106 -25.68 -46.63 -1.26
C THR A 106 -25.86 -45.38 -0.41
N TYR A 107 -25.46 -44.25 -0.96
CA TYR A 107 -25.53 -42.93 -0.34
C TYR A 107 -26.23 -41.95 -1.28
N SER A 108 -26.96 -41.01 -0.70
CA SER A 108 -27.52 -39.86 -1.42
C SER A 108 -26.67 -38.61 -1.16
N PHE A 109 -25.89 -38.18 -2.13
CA PHE A 109 -24.99 -37.02 -2.03
C PHE A 109 -25.66 -35.77 -2.54
N TYR A 110 -25.82 -34.77 -1.68
CA TYR A 110 -26.37 -33.46 -1.98
C TYR A 110 -25.19 -32.49 -2.21
N MET A 111 -24.83 -32.33 -3.45
CA MET A 111 -23.67 -31.54 -3.87
C MET A 111 -24.12 -30.16 -4.30
N VAL A 112 -23.75 -29.15 -3.53
CA VAL A 112 -24.05 -27.75 -3.81
C VAL A 112 -22.78 -27.00 -4.22
N ASN A 113 -22.95 -25.87 -4.90
CA ASN A 113 -21.84 -25.09 -5.42
C ASN A 113 -21.07 -24.30 -4.32
N ARG A 114 -20.84 -24.90 -3.15
CA ARG A 114 -20.01 -24.38 -2.09
C ARG A 114 -19.56 -25.52 -1.19
N ASP A 115 -18.30 -25.49 -0.82
CA ASP A 115 -17.65 -26.57 -0.10
C ASP A 115 -18.27 -26.83 1.28
N ASP A 116 -18.78 -25.77 1.92
CA ASP A 116 -19.38 -25.85 3.27
C ASP A 116 -20.82 -26.37 3.28
N GLY A 117 -21.45 -26.52 2.12
CA GLY A 117 -22.84 -26.93 2.01
C GLY A 117 -23.07 -28.37 1.57
N CYS A 118 -22.02 -29.11 1.21
CA CYS A 118 -22.17 -30.47 0.71
C CYS A 118 -22.48 -31.47 1.84
N THR A 119 -23.53 -32.28 1.64
CA THR A 119 -24.02 -33.25 2.62
C THR A 119 -24.29 -34.60 1.96
N PHE A 120 -24.50 -35.64 2.74
CA PHE A 120 -25.04 -36.91 2.25
C PHE A 120 -25.88 -37.62 3.31
N ALA A 121 -26.76 -38.51 2.87
CA ALA A 121 -27.49 -39.45 3.69
C ALA A 121 -27.08 -40.90 3.36
N ASP A 122 -27.01 -41.75 4.35
CA ASP A 122 -26.86 -43.20 4.14
C ASP A 122 -28.24 -43.90 3.97
N ALA A 123 -28.20 -45.19 3.66
CA ALA A 123 -29.41 -45.97 3.45
C ALA A 123 -30.25 -46.19 4.74
N ASP A 124 -29.65 -45.94 5.90
CA ASP A 124 -30.29 -46.08 7.23
C ASP A 124 -30.94 -44.73 7.67
N GLY A 125 -30.85 -43.68 6.86
CA GLY A 125 -31.45 -42.39 7.14
C GLY A 125 -30.61 -41.53 8.11
N LYS A 126 -29.31 -41.81 8.25
CA LYS A 126 -28.38 -40.94 8.99
C LYS A 126 -27.82 -39.88 8.05
N TYR A 127 -27.63 -38.68 8.59
CA TYR A 127 -27.23 -37.49 7.85
C TYR A 127 -25.82 -37.06 8.23
N TYR A 128 -25.06 -36.62 7.20
CA TYR A 128 -23.66 -36.26 7.34
C TYR A 128 -23.34 -35.00 6.52
N ARG A 129 -22.41 -34.19 7.03
CA ARG A 129 -21.81 -33.07 6.31
C ARG A 129 -20.37 -33.43 5.92
N LEU A 130 -20.02 -33.17 4.67
CA LEU A 130 -18.65 -33.30 4.19
C LEU A 130 -17.74 -32.23 4.81
N SER A 131 -16.47 -32.57 5.02
CA SER A 131 -15.47 -31.54 5.31
C SER A 131 -15.29 -30.65 4.07
N GLU A 132 -14.90 -29.37 4.26
CA GLU A 132 -14.61 -28.46 3.14
C GLU A 132 -13.59 -29.07 2.16
N LYS A 133 -12.52 -29.71 2.69
CA LYS A 133 -11.52 -30.41 1.87
C LYS A 133 -12.13 -31.53 1.02
N SER A 134 -12.98 -32.37 1.63
CA SER A 134 -13.62 -33.50 0.94
C SER A 134 -14.65 -33.03 -0.09
N ALA A 135 -15.42 -31.99 0.23
CA ALA A 135 -16.37 -31.39 -0.68
C ALA A 135 -15.67 -30.77 -1.90
N ALA A 136 -14.60 -30.01 -1.69
CA ALA A 136 -13.80 -29.45 -2.78
C ALA A 136 -13.20 -30.54 -3.67
N ALA A 137 -12.68 -31.63 -3.09
CA ALA A 137 -12.11 -32.74 -3.84
C ALA A 137 -13.16 -33.45 -4.69
N LEU A 138 -14.39 -33.68 -4.18
CA LEU A 138 -15.48 -34.28 -4.94
C LEU A 138 -16.02 -33.31 -6.03
N LEU A 139 -16.23 -32.04 -5.70
CA LEU A 139 -16.72 -31.05 -6.67
C LEU A 139 -15.76 -30.82 -7.84
N ALA A 140 -14.48 -31.07 -7.67
CA ALA A 140 -13.49 -31.01 -8.75
C ALA A 140 -13.55 -32.19 -9.72
N ARG A 141 -14.29 -33.24 -9.41
CA ARG A 141 -14.38 -34.46 -10.24
C ARG A 141 -15.41 -34.32 -11.36
N SER A 142 -15.16 -35.02 -12.46
CA SER A 142 -16.01 -34.96 -13.65
C SER A 142 -17.45 -35.43 -13.43
N GLU A 143 -17.69 -36.35 -12.49
CA GLU A 143 -19.02 -36.84 -12.15
C GLU A 143 -19.93 -35.77 -11.52
N PHE A 144 -19.35 -34.75 -10.91
CA PHE A 144 -20.06 -33.60 -10.35
C PHE A 144 -19.93 -32.32 -11.17
N ALA A 145 -19.36 -32.39 -12.38
CA ALA A 145 -19.15 -31.20 -13.23
C ALA A 145 -20.44 -30.43 -13.50
N THR A 146 -21.59 -31.13 -13.57
CA THR A 146 -22.90 -30.51 -13.81
C THR A 146 -23.33 -29.58 -12.69
N VAL A 147 -23.00 -29.87 -11.45
CA VAL A 147 -23.29 -29.01 -10.28
C VAL A 147 -22.61 -27.66 -10.44
N ASN A 148 -21.35 -27.68 -10.87
CA ASN A 148 -20.56 -26.46 -11.08
C ASN A 148 -20.93 -25.74 -12.38
N ALA A 149 -21.28 -26.49 -13.44
CA ALA A 149 -21.47 -25.90 -14.76
C ALA A 149 -22.71 -24.98 -14.87
N TYR A 150 -23.81 -25.32 -14.22
CA TYR A 150 -25.07 -24.58 -14.37
C TYR A 150 -25.27 -23.55 -13.24
N ALA A 151 -24.99 -23.90 -12.01
CA ALA A 151 -25.20 -23.02 -10.85
C ALA A 151 -24.20 -21.88 -10.71
N VAL A 152 -23.02 -22.00 -11.34
CA VAL A 152 -21.97 -20.97 -11.29
C VAL A 152 -22.34 -19.80 -12.18
N VAL A 153 -22.42 -18.62 -11.60
CA VAL A 153 -22.52 -17.34 -12.33
C VAL A 153 -21.30 -17.21 -13.24
N PRO A 154 -21.47 -16.84 -14.52
CA PRO A 154 -20.35 -16.73 -15.46
C PRO A 154 -19.25 -15.79 -14.94
N ASN A 155 -18.00 -16.21 -15.05
CA ASN A 155 -16.86 -15.34 -14.88
C ASN A 155 -16.68 -14.47 -16.12
N ALA A 156 -16.27 -13.23 -15.92
CA ALA A 156 -15.99 -12.32 -17.02
C ALA A 156 -14.67 -11.58 -16.83
N ALA A 157 -14.10 -11.15 -17.95
CA ALA A 157 -12.86 -10.38 -17.97
C ALA A 157 -12.84 -9.42 -19.17
N ILE A 158 -12.02 -8.38 -19.06
CA ILE A 158 -11.61 -7.53 -20.19
C ILE A 158 -10.22 -7.95 -20.62
N SER A 159 -10.03 -8.20 -21.90
CA SER A 159 -8.73 -8.48 -22.53
C SER A 159 -8.35 -7.36 -23.51
N GLY A 160 -7.12 -7.43 -24.06
CA GLY A 160 -6.58 -6.41 -24.96
C GLY A 160 -5.78 -5.32 -24.26
N ILE A 161 -5.56 -5.47 -22.93
CA ILE A 161 -4.73 -4.59 -22.12
C ILE A 161 -3.67 -5.45 -21.44
N GLY A 162 -2.41 -5.35 -21.88
CA GLY A 162 -1.33 -6.18 -21.36
C GLY A 162 -1.45 -7.67 -21.76
N GLU A 163 -0.70 -8.52 -21.08
CA GLU A 163 -0.59 -9.96 -21.41
C GLU A 163 -1.74 -10.81 -20.83
N ASN A 164 -2.35 -10.37 -19.73
CA ASN A 164 -3.39 -11.14 -19.03
C ASN A 164 -4.73 -10.41 -19.02
N PRO A 165 -5.86 -11.13 -19.19
CA PRO A 165 -7.19 -10.57 -19.02
C PRO A 165 -7.40 -10.05 -17.58
N ILE A 166 -8.13 -8.96 -17.44
CA ILE A 166 -8.49 -8.35 -16.15
C ILE A 166 -9.88 -8.87 -15.76
N ALA A 167 -9.94 -9.62 -14.66
CA ALA A 167 -11.18 -10.18 -14.15
C ALA A 167 -12.17 -9.10 -13.70
N LEU A 168 -13.45 -9.29 -14.00
CA LEU A 168 -14.55 -8.43 -13.60
C LEU A 168 -15.43 -9.12 -12.56
N ALA A 169 -15.79 -8.41 -11.50
CA ALA A 169 -16.78 -8.88 -10.55
C ALA A 169 -18.19 -8.73 -11.12
N ALA A 170 -19.05 -9.71 -10.88
CA ALA A 170 -20.48 -9.58 -11.14
C ALA A 170 -21.09 -8.62 -10.10
N THR A 171 -21.80 -7.60 -10.59
CA THR A 171 -22.31 -6.50 -9.76
C THR A 171 -23.83 -6.39 -9.80
N GLY A 172 -24.52 -7.35 -10.39
CA GLY A 172 -25.96 -7.37 -10.41
C GLY A 172 -26.53 -8.40 -11.38
N GLY A 173 -27.81 -8.64 -11.29
CA GLY A 173 -28.54 -9.50 -12.21
C GLY A 173 -29.21 -10.70 -11.56
N SER A 174 -29.60 -11.65 -12.39
CA SER A 174 -30.20 -12.93 -11.95
C SER A 174 -29.69 -14.06 -12.83
N TRP A 175 -29.36 -15.17 -12.20
CA TRP A 175 -28.89 -16.37 -12.86
C TRP A 175 -29.82 -17.54 -12.56
N ASN A 176 -30.40 -18.09 -13.60
CA ASN A 176 -31.29 -19.24 -13.52
C ASN A 176 -30.53 -20.48 -13.97
N TYR A 177 -30.59 -21.54 -13.21
CA TYR A 177 -29.94 -22.79 -13.55
C TYR A 177 -30.88 -23.98 -13.31
N ARG A 178 -30.75 -25.01 -14.16
CA ARG A 178 -31.57 -26.20 -14.09
C ARG A 178 -31.19 -27.03 -12.87
N THR A 179 -32.17 -27.32 -12.05
CA THR A 179 -32.06 -28.26 -10.93
C THR A 179 -32.29 -29.70 -11.39
N ALA A 180 -32.09 -30.64 -10.50
CA ALA A 180 -32.16 -32.06 -10.80
C ALA A 180 -33.55 -32.57 -11.21
N ASP A 181 -34.58 -31.96 -10.68
CA ASP A 181 -35.99 -32.28 -11.05
C ASP A 181 -36.42 -31.67 -12.39
N GLY A 182 -35.48 -30.98 -13.08
CA GLY A 182 -35.72 -30.31 -14.35
C GLY A 182 -36.32 -28.92 -14.24
N SER A 183 -36.62 -28.45 -13.03
CA SER A 183 -37.06 -27.08 -12.78
C SER A 183 -35.84 -26.11 -12.82
N PHE A 184 -36.12 -24.80 -12.74
CA PHE A 184 -35.04 -23.80 -12.64
C PHE A 184 -35.06 -23.15 -11.27
N ALA A 185 -33.87 -23.12 -10.62
CA ALA A 185 -33.61 -22.29 -9.47
C ALA A 185 -33.11 -20.92 -9.92
N VAL A 186 -33.40 -19.90 -9.14
CA VAL A 186 -32.96 -18.51 -9.38
C VAL A 186 -31.92 -18.11 -8.34
N LYS A 187 -30.82 -17.58 -8.79
CA LYS A 187 -29.79 -16.96 -7.95
C LYS A 187 -29.74 -15.47 -8.26
N ASP A 188 -30.19 -14.66 -7.32
CA ASP A 188 -30.02 -13.21 -7.40
C ASP A 188 -28.58 -12.82 -7.14
N ILE A 189 -28.06 -11.91 -7.96
CA ILE A 189 -26.69 -11.37 -7.84
C ILE A 189 -26.82 -9.96 -7.31
N PRO A 190 -26.45 -9.72 -6.03
CA PRO A 190 -26.48 -8.38 -5.46
C PRO A 190 -25.37 -7.51 -6.05
N ASP A 191 -25.60 -6.19 -6.07
CA ASP A 191 -24.53 -5.25 -6.37
C ASP A 191 -23.58 -5.17 -5.17
N SER A 192 -22.37 -5.67 -5.32
CA SER A 192 -21.32 -5.62 -4.30
C SER A 192 -20.74 -4.21 -4.11
N GLY A 193 -20.96 -3.31 -5.05
CA GLY A 193 -20.31 -2.00 -5.11
C GLY A 193 -18.84 -2.07 -5.54
N GLU A 194 -18.28 -3.27 -5.69
CA GLU A 194 -16.89 -3.43 -6.12
C GLU A 194 -16.73 -3.10 -7.60
N ARG A 195 -15.67 -2.35 -7.91
CA ARG A 195 -15.32 -1.96 -9.28
C ARG A 195 -13.82 -2.15 -9.49
N THR A 196 -13.45 -2.95 -10.47
CA THR A 196 -12.05 -3.11 -10.87
C THR A 196 -11.65 -1.92 -11.73
N THR A 197 -10.52 -1.25 -11.41
CA THR A 197 -9.99 -0.19 -12.26
C THR A 197 -9.18 -0.80 -13.40
N VAL A 198 -9.55 -0.43 -14.63
CA VAL A 198 -8.93 -0.88 -15.86
C VAL A 198 -8.23 0.33 -16.50
N LYS A 199 -6.91 0.34 -16.51
CA LYS A 199 -6.14 1.41 -17.16
C LYS A 199 -6.18 1.24 -18.67
N ILE A 200 -6.61 2.27 -19.39
CA ILE A 200 -6.65 2.33 -20.85
C ILE A 200 -5.85 3.53 -21.35
N SER A 201 -5.31 3.42 -22.54
CA SER A 201 -4.59 4.50 -23.22
C SER A 201 -5.08 4.63 -24.66
N LEU A 202 -4.64 5.67 -25.35
CA LEU A 202 -4.95 5.86 -26.78
C LEU A 202 -4.50 4.65 -27.62
N ALA A 203 -3.45 3.95 -27.21
CA ALA A 203 -2.88 2.82 -27.96
C ALA A 203 -3.73 1.55 -27.87
N ASN A 204 -4.44 1.33 -26.75
CA ASN A 204 -5.16 0.07 -26.49
C ASN A 204 -6.67 0.18 -26.42
N ILE A 205 -7.22 1.39 -26.45
CA ILE A 205 -8.68 1.60 -26.33
C ILE A 205 -9.49 0.86 -27.39
N GLY A 206 -8.97 0.72 -28.60
CA GLY A 206 -9.62 0.01 -29.71
C GLY A 206 -9.46 -1.50 -29.68
N THR A 207 -8.68 -2.05 -28.75
CA THR A 207 -8.38 -3.50 -28.67
C THR A 207 -9.09 -4.18 -27.50
N LEU A 208 -9.89 -3.44 -26.72
CA LEU A 208 -10.64 -4.00 -25.60
C LEU A 208 -11.62 -5.06 -26.07
N ALA A 209 -11.57 -6.23 -25.46
CA ALA A 209 -12.50 -7.31 -25.72
C ALA A 209 -13.07 -7.87 -24.42
N PHE A 210 -14.39 -8.08 -24.40
CA PHE A 210 -15.07 -8.77 -23.32
C PHE A 210 -14.94 -10.28 -23.51
N TRP A 211 -14.65 -10.97 -22.45
CA TRP A 211 -14.58 -12.42 -22.39
C TRP A 211 -15.46 -12.95 -21.25
N SER A 212 -16.09 -14.08 -21.47
CA SER A 212 -16.77 -14.85 -20.42
C SER A 212 -16.56 -16.34 -20.63
N ASP A 213 -16.47 -17.11 -19.56
CA ASP A 213 -16.34 -18.58 -19.57
C ASP A 213 -17.61 -19.28 -20.12
N LYS A 214 -18.75 -18.60 -20.12
CA LYS A 214 -19.96 -19.01 -20.83
C LYS A 214 -20.28 -17.92 -21.85
N ALA A 215 -20.28 -18.27 -23.13
CA ALA A 215 -20.57 -17.31 -24.19
C ALA A 215 -22.00 -16.73 -24.06
N PRO A 216 -22.16 -15.43 -23.87
CA PRO A 216 -23.46 -14.80 -23.85
C PRO A 216 -24.06 -14.67 -25.26
N ASP A 217 -25.40 -14.62 -25.34
CA ASP A 217 -26.10 -14.36 -26.60
C ASP A 217 -26.05 -12.89 -26.99
N THR A 218 -26.09 -12.00 -26.00
CA THR A 218 -25.97 -10.55 -26.22
C THR A 218 -25.11 -9.90 -25.15
N VAL A 219 -24.34 -8.91 -25.57
CA VAL A 219 -23.56 -8.06 -24.67
C VAL A 219 -23.85 -6.61 -25.00
N THR A 220 -24.37 -5.89 -24.02
CA THR A 220 -24.56 -4.43 -24.10
C THR A 220 -23.64 -3.74 -23.13
N VAL A 221 -23.22 -2.54 -23.50
CA VAL A 221 -22.29 -1.76 -22.70
C VAL A 221 -22.82 -0.34 -22.53
N THR A 222 -22.65 0.20 -21.34
CA THR A 222 -22.88 1.60 -21.01
C THR A 222 -21.58 2.19 -20.49
N VAL A 223 -21.14 3.30 -21.08
CA VAL A 223 -20.00 4.09 -20.61
C VAL A 223 -20.52 5.45 -20.18
N SER A 224 -20.20 5.87 -18.98
CA SER A 224 -20.58 7.19 -18.47
C SER A 224 -19.41 7.91 -17.80
N GLU A 225 -19.48 9.24 -17.80
CA GLU A 225 -18.55 10.14 -17.12
C GLU A 225 -19.37 11.04 -16.19
N ASN A 226 -19.07 11.02 -14.90
CA ASN A 226 -19.79 11.79 -13.88
C ASN A 226 -21.34 11.63 -13.95
N GLY A 227 -21.80 10.40 -14.26
CA GLY A 227 -23.21 10.08 -14.40
C GLY A 227 -23.85 10.47 -15.75
N GLN A 228 -23.11 11.10 -16.66
CA GLN A 228 -23.57 11.37 -18.01
C GLN A 228 -23.20 10.20 -18.93
N ILE A 229 -24.21 9.58 -19.56
CA ILE A 229 -23.99 8.48 -20.52
C ILE A 229 -23.36 9.06 -21.78
N LEU A 230 -22.18 8.51 -22.13
CA LEU A 230 -21.44 8.85 -23.36
C LEU A 230 -21.68 7.83 -24.46
N HIS A 231 -21.88 6.56 -24.08
CA HIS A 231 -22.16 5.46 -25.00
C HIS A 231 -23.10 4.45 -24.34
N GLU A 232 -24.05 3.96 -25.10
CA GLU A 232 -24.90 2.83 -24.74
C GLU A 232 -25.21 2.03 -26.01
N GLY A 233 -24.95 0.73 -25.99
CA GLY A 233 -25.17 -0.11 -27.15
C GLY A 233 -24.40 -1.42 -27.14
N ALA A 234 -24.22 -2.01 -28.32
CA ALA A 234 -23.47 -3.24 -28.47
C ALA A 234 -21.99 -3.03 -28.15
N TYR A 235 -21.38 -4.06 -27.56
CA TYR A 235 -19.99 -4.03 -27.10
C TYR A 235 -18.97 -3.70 -28.21
N GLU A 236 -19.21 -4.16 -29.44
CA GLU A 236 -18.31 -3.95 -30.58
C GLU A 236 -18.08 -2.47 -30.91
N ASN A 237 -18.94 -1.58 -30.44
CA ASN A 237 -18.83 -0.13 -30.64
C ASN A 237 -18.22 0.60 -29.44
N LEU A 238 -17.64 -0.13 -28.51
CA LEU A 238 -17.15 0.34 -27.25
C LEU A 238 -16.11 1.39 -27.43
N LEU A 239 -15.97 2.42 -27.73
CA LEU A 239 -14.89 3.41 -27.73
C LEU A 239 -14.43 3.88 -29.13
N ASN A 240 -15.35 3.99 -30.07
CA ASN A 240 -15.13 4.84 -31.24
C ASN A 240 -15.00 6.35 -30.88
N THR A 241 -14.60 6.64 -29.64
CA THR A 241 -14.41 8.02 -29.19
C THR A 241 -12.95 8.42 -29.42
N ASN A 242 -12.68 9.03 -30.56
CA ASN A 242 -11.44 9.81 -30.82
C ASN A 242 -11.35 11.05 -29.91
N VAL A 243 -11.64 10.90 -28.62
CA VAL A 243 -11.53 12.01 -27.68
C VAL A 243 -10.15 11.98 -27.07
N MET A 244 -9.27 12.83 -27.57
CA MET A 244 -8.00 13.12 -26.88
C MET A 244 -8.33 13.81 -25.55
N ARG A 245 -7.89 13.22 -24.46
CA ARG A 245 -7.99 13.81 -23.12
C ARG A 245 -6.61 14.38 -22.76
N GLU A 246 -6.61 15.54 -22.12
CA GLU A 246 -5.38 16.18 -21.63
C GLU A 246 -5.02 15.72 -20.21
N ASN A 247 -6.01 15.17 -19.50
CA ASN A 247 -5.86 14.69 -18.13
C ASN A 247 -6.46 13.30 -18.01
N ASP A 248 -6.01 12.57 -16.98
CA ASP A 248 -6.60 11.31 -16.58
C ASP A 248 -8.10 11.49 -16.39
N THR A 249 -8.84 10.57 -16.97
CA THR A 249 -10.29 10.63 -16.93
C THR A 249 -10.83 9.27 -16.55
N TYR A 250 -11.72 9.27 -15.56
CA TYR A 250 -12.40 8.06 -15.09
C TYR A 250 -13.76 7.94 -15.76
N TYR A 251 -14.04 6.76 -16.27
CA TYR A 251 -15.35 6.40 -16.83
C TYR A 251 -15.92 5.22 -16.05
N ASP A 252 -17.22 5.26 -15.80
CA ASP A 252 -17.95 4.09 -15.33
C ASP A 252 -18.29 3.22 -16.54
N LEU A 253 -17.86 1.96 -16.49
CA LEU A 253 -18.17 0.95 -17.47
C LEU A 253 -19.13 -0.07 -16.85
N VAL A 254 -20.28 -0.25 -17.46
CA VAL A 254 -21.25 -1.28 -17.09
C VAL A 254 -21.47 -2.19 -18.30
N ILE A 255 -21.21 -3.48 -18.12
CA ILE A 255 -21.41 -4.51 -19.14
C ILE A 255 -22.55 -5.40 -18.69
N ARG A 256 -23.60 -5.49 -19.49
CA ARG A 256 -24.70 -6.40 -19.29
C ARG A 256 -24.63 -7.52 -20.32
N ALA A 257 -24.38 -8.74 -19.85
CA ALA A 257 -24.37 -9.95 -20.65
C ALA A 257 -25.63 -10.76 -20.41
N GLU A 258 -26.25 -11.27 -21.47
CA GLU A 258 -27.51 -12.01 -21.40
C GLU A 258 -27.37 -13.37 -22.08
N TRP A 259 -27.93 -14.38 -21.44
CA TRP A 259 -28.04 -15.76 -21.91
C TRP A 259 -29.53 -16.11 -22.05
N ASN A 260 -29.94 -16.48 -23.25
CA ASN A 260 -31.31 -16.78 -23.53
C ASN A 260 -31.69 -18.20 -23.07
N GLN A 261 -32.89 -18.38 -22.59
CA GLN A 261 -33.41 -19.70 -22.29
C GLN A 261 -33.72 -20.45 -23.60
N THR A 262 -33.14 -21.63 -23.76
CA THR A 262 -33.47 -22.58 -24.82
C THR A 262 -33.86 -23.93 -24.22
N GLU A 263 -34.41 -24.85 -25.03
CA GLU A 263 -34.76 -26.20 -24.55
C GLU A 263 -33.53 -27.02 -24.17
N GLU A 264 -32.36 -26.67 -24.73
CA GLU A 264 -31.09 -27.39 -24.55
C GLU A 264 -30.18 -26.77 -23.46
N THR A 265 -30.37 -25.50 -23.11
CA THR A 265 -29.52 -24.84 -22.11
C THR A 265 -29.93 -25.24 -20.69
N GLY A 266 -28.91 -25.54 -19.89
CA GLY A 266 -29.07 -25.77 -18.45
C GLY A 266 -29.11 -24.52 -17.62
N TYR A 267 -28.97 -23.35 -18.22
CA TYR A 267 -28.93 -22.03 -17.55
C TYR A 267 -29.42 -20.93 -18.49
N TYR A 268 -29.88 -19.83 -17.91
CA TYR A 268 -30.18 -18.57 -18.60
C TYR A 268 -30.20 -17.42 -17.60
N GLY A 269 -30.17 -16.19 -18.09
CA GLY A 269 -30.26 -15.03 -17.22
C GLY A 269 -29.53 -13.80 -17.76
N ALA A 270 -29.36 -12.82 -16.92
CA ALA A 270 -28.62 -11.63 -17.24
C ALA A 270 -27.69 -11.27 -16.07
N VAL A 271 -26.44 -11.04 -16.37
CA VAL A 271 -25.41 -10.66 -15.38
C VAL A 271 -24.82 -9.32 -15.77
N THR A 272 -24.73 -8.44 -14.80
CA THR A 272 -24.08 -7.15 -14.94
C THR A 272 -22.69 -7.22 -14.33
N TYR A 273 -21.70 -6.77 -15.07
CA TYR A 273 -20.32 -6.59 -14.62
C TYR A 273 -20.00 -5.12 -14.69
N ALA A 274 -19.24 -4.61 -13.74
CA ALA A 274 -18.86 -3.22 -13.75
C ALA A 274 -17.35 -3.03 -13.51
N ALA A 275 -16.82 -1.99 -14.13
CA ALA A 275 -15.44 -1.57 -13.96
C ALA A 275 -15.36 -0.05 -14.01
N THR A 276 -14.26 0.50 -13.49
CA THR A 276 -13.86 1.87 -13.73
C THR A 276 -12.78 1.86 -14.79
N LEU A 277 -13.02 2.51 -15.94
CA LEU A 277 -11.99 2.73 -16.94
C LEU A 277 -11.22 4.00 -16.57
N LEU A 278 -9.92 3.88 -16.34
CA LEU A 278 -9.02 5.03 -16.25
C LEU A 278 -8.37 5.25 -17.61
N TYR A 279 -8.74 6.33 -18.29
CA TYR A 279 -7.99 6.80 -19.45
C TYR A 279 -6.70 7.43 -18.94
N ASP A 280 -5.62 6.68 -19.05
CA ASP A 280 -4.31 6.98 -18.48
C ASP A 280 -3.53 7.86 -19.47
N VAL A 281 -3.40 9.12 -19.13
CA VAL A 281 -2.61 10.10 -19.89
C VAL A 281 -1.22 10.14 -19.28
N ALA A 282 -0.19 9.99 -20.11
CA ALA A 282 1.18 10.00 -19.63
C ALA A 282 1.45 11.24 -18.73
N PRO A 283 2.09 11.07 -17.59
CA PRO A 283 2.38 12.16 -16.68
C PRO A 283 3.21 13.26 -17.36
N THR A 284 2.89 14.50 -17.03
CA THR A 284 3.68 15.64 -17.47
C THR A 284 4.27 16.38 -16.29
N TYR A 285 5.54 16.74 -16.42
CA TYR A 285 6.32 17.37 -15.36
C TYR A 285 6.65 18.81 -15.73
N SER A 286 6.43 19.73 -14.81
CA SER A 286 6.89 21.10 -14.92
C SER A 286 7.58 21.53 -13.63
N MET A 287 8.63 22.32 -13.75
CA MET A 287 9.40 22.80 -12.60
C MET A 287 9.12 24.29 -12.40
N THR A 288 8.95 24.68 -11.13
CA THR A 288 8.84 26.09 -10.78
C THR A 288 10.14 26.83 -11.06
N ASN A 289 10.02 28.04 -11.59
CA ASN A 289 11.14 28.90 -11.98
C ASN A 289 11.97 28.33 -13.16
N ASP A 290 12.99 29.05 -13.54
CA ASP A 290 13.84 28.83 -14.73
C ASP A 290 14.83 27.65 -14.60
N GLY A 291 14.57 26.68 -13.74
CA GLY A 291 15.44 25.53 -13.48
C GLY A 291 16.76 25.87 -12.78
N LYS A 292 16.95 27.11 -12.30
CA LYS A 292 18.15 27.50 -11.55
C LYS A 292 18.02 27.08 -10.10
N ILE A 293 18.98 26.29 -9.62
CA ILE A 293 19.04 25.77 -8.26
C ILE A 293 20.31 26.28 -7.58
N ASN A 294 20.16 27.00 -6.48
CA ASN A 294 21.28 27.42 -5.64
C ASN A 294 21.48 26.41 -4.49
N LYS A 295 22.64 26.48 -3.84
CA LYS A 295 22.92 25.67 -2.65
C LYS A 295 21.92 26.00 -1.53
N GLY A 296 21.33 24.96 -0.95
CA GLY A 296 20.29 25.11 0.06
C GLY A 296 18.92 25.52 -0.50
N ASP A 297 18.80 25.70 -1.81
CA ASP A 297 17.51 25.98 -2.48
C ASP A 297 16.71 24.68 -2.62
N PHE A 298 15.48 24.79 -3.06
CA PHE A 298 14.67 23.65 -3.46
C PHE A 298 13.82 24.03 -4.68
N LYS A 299 13.42 23.03 -5.43
CA LYS A 299 12.47 23.18 -6.53
C LYS A 299 11.23 22.38 -6.26
N VAL A 300 10.15 22.84 -6.84
CA VAL A 300 8.88 22.14 -6.83
C VAL A 300 8.62 21.64 -8.23
N ILE A 301 8.41 20.33 -8.35
CA ILE A 301 8.02 19.67 -9.58
C ILE A 301 6.51 19.47 -9.48
N LYS A 302 5.77 20.12 -10.39
CA LYS A 302 4.34 19.90 -10.57
C LYS A 302 4.15 18.74 -11.54
N ILE A 303 3.35 17.78 -11.15
CA ILE A 303 3.08 16.56 -11.90
C ILE A 303 1.58 16.53 -12.18
N ARG A 304 1.21 16.46 -13.44
CA ARG A 304 -0.15 16.17 -13.87
C ARG A 304 -0.26 14.70 -14.24
N ASN A 305 -1.43 14.13 -14.09
CA ASN A 305 -1.72 12.74 -14.46
C ASN A 305 -0.83 11.74 -13.70
N PHE A 306 -0.69 11.94 -12.38
CA PHE A 306 0.02 11.02 -11.49
C PHE A 306 -1.01 10.17 -10.76
N ASN A 307 -0.98 8.86 -10.98
CA ASN A 307 -1.97 7.94 -10.46
C ASN A 307 -1.62 7.45 -9.05
N ASP A 308 -2.63 7.02 -8.30
CA ASP A 308 -2.44 6.41 -6.99
C ASP A 308 -1.67 5.08 -7.16
N GLY A 309 -0.62 4.92 -6.37
CA GLY A 309 0.28 3.77 -6.43
C GLY A 309 1.49 3.94 -7.36
N ASP A 310 1.55 5.00 -8.17
CA ASP A 310 2.77 5.32 -8.90
C ASP A 310 3.86 5.81 -7.95
N THR A 311 5.12 5.50 -8.27
CA THR A 311 6.30 6.03 -7.58
C THR A 311 7.17 6.81 -8.56
N LEU A 312 7.83 7.86 -8.06
CA LEU A 312 8.68 8.73 -8.84
C LEU A 312 10.12 8.62 -8.35
N SER A 313 11.03 8.31 -9.25
CA SER A 313 12.46 8.36 -8.99
C SER A 313 13.13 9.51 -9.75
N ALA A 314 14.25 9.98 -9.22
CA ALA A 314 15.04 11.03 -9.82
C ALA A 314 16.51 10.61 -9.93
N SER A 315 17.14 10.95 -11.03
CA SER A 315 18.59 10.77 -11.23
C SER A 315 19.21 11.96 -11.93
N CYS A 316 20.41 12.30 -11.53
CA CYS A 316 21.23 13.35 -12.15
C CYS A 316 22.70 12.98 -11.96
N ASP A 317 23.47 13.01 -13.04
CA ASP A 317 24.88 12.59 -13.00
C ASP A 317 25.76 13.55 -12.17
N ASP A 318 25.38 14.83 -12.12
CA ASP A 318 26.18 15.90 -11.53
C ASP A 318 25.79 16.25 -10.09
N TYR A 319 24.66 15.72 -9.58
CA TYR A 319 24.19 16.01 -8.22
C TYR A 319 23.43 14.83 -7.61
N PRO A 320 23.73 14.46 -6.35
CA PRO A 320 23.09 13.32 -5.68
C PRO A 320 21.72 13.72 -5.10
N PHE A 321 20.72 13.95 -5.96
CA PHE A 321 19.34 14.06 -5.51
C PHE A 321 18.86 12.76 -4.88
N PRO A 322 17.84 12.79 -4.00
CA PRO A 322 17.22 11.56 -3.52
C PRO A 322 16.76 10.70 -4.70
N ALA A 323 17.13 9.41 -4.69
CA ALA A 323 16.77 8.49 -5.77
C ALA A 323 15.25 8.30 -5.88
N GLU A 324 14.55 8.33 -4.76
CA GLU A 324 13.08 8.28 -4.70
C GLU A 324 12.57 9.63 -4.18
N LEU A 325 11.57 10.18 -4.85
CA LEU A 325 10.95 11.44 -4.48
C LEU A 325 9.59 11.19 -3.84
N ASN A 326 9.39 11.73 -2.64
CA ASN A 326 8.07 11.79 -2.04
C ASN A 326 7.16 12.70 -2.87
N VAL A 327 5.97 12.22 -3.18
CA VAL A 327 4.95 12.94 -3.93
C VAL A 327 3.74 13.23 -3.06
N TYR A 328 3.12 14.38 -3.27
CA TYR A 328 2.01 14.85 -2.44
C TYR A 328 0.91 15.42 -3.32
N ARG A 329 -0.33 14.96 -3.12
CA ARG A 329 -1.49 15.48 -3.83
C ARG A 329 -2.04 16.72 -3.11
N PHE A 330 -2.17 17.82 -3.83
CA PHE A 330 -2.69 19.07 -3.29
C PHE A 330 -4.18 19.26 -3.63
N ALA A 331 -4.80 20.23 -2.97
CA ALA A 331 -6.21 20.54 -3.14
C ALA A 331 -6.59 21.02 -4.56
N ASP A 332 -5.61 21.48 -5.35
CA ASP A 332 -5.79 21.85 -6.76
C ASP A 332 -5.89 20.62 -7.71
N GLY A 333 -5.82 19.41 -7.15
CA GLY A 333 -5.89 18.14 -7.87
C GLY A 333 -4.58 17.71 -8.53
N ASN A 334 -3.52 18.52 -8.46
CA ASN A 334 -2.21 18.16 -8.98
C ASN A 334 -1.36 17.46 -7.90
N THR A 335 -0.38 16.72 -8.37
CA THR A 335 0.64 16.09 -7.52
C THR A 335 1.92 16.92 -7.58
N TYR A 336 2.61 17.02 -6.45
CA TYR A 336 3.84 17.78 -6.33
C TYR A 336 4.93 16.95 -5.70
N ALA A 337 6.16 17.10 -6.22
CA ALA A 337 7.37 16.57 -5.61
C ALA A 337 8.31 17.74 -5.27
N PHE A 338 8.99 17.63 -4.13
CA PHE A 338 9.95 18.63 -3.71
C PHE A 338 11.36 18.12 -3.89
N LEU A 339 12.19 18.88 -4.59
CA LEU A 339 13.58 18.58 -4.92
C LEU A 339 14.51 19.51 -4.14
N PRO A 340 14.96 19.13 -2.92
CA PRO A 340 15.89 19.93 -2.14
C PRO A 340 17.32 19.83 -2.68
N ALA A 341 18.03 20.94 -2.76
CA ALA A 341 19.45 21.01 -3.05
C ALA A 341 20.22 21.34 -1.78
N GLU A 342 20.61 20.33 -1.02
CA GLU A 342 21.41 20.49 0.18
C GLU A 342 22.73 21.22 -0.11
N TYR A 343 23.35 21.80 0.92
CA TYR A 343 24.65 22.45 0.80
C TYR A 343 25.76 21.44 0.54
N VAL A 344 25.87 20.97 -0.69
CA VAL A 344 26.96 20.13 -1.16
C VAL A 344 27.77 20.93 -2.17
N PHE A 345 29.09 20.85 -2.09
CA PHE A 345 29.96 21.47 -3.07
C PHE A 345 29.84 20.71 -4.40
N VAL A 346 29.18 21.28 -5.37
CA VAL A 346 29.21 20.85 -6.76
C VAL A 346 29.55 22.04 -7.64
N PRO A 347 30.38 21.87 -8.69
CA PRO A 347 30.65 22.91 -9.66
C PRO A 347 29.34 23.42 -10.28
N ALA A 348 29.32 24.68 -10.68
CA ALA A 348 28.21 25.20 -11.48
C ALA A 348 28.12 24.42 -12.80
N ALA A 349 27.01 23.75 -13.02
CA ALA A 349 26.78 22.94 -14.22
C ALA A 349 25.31 22.98 -14.63
N ALA A 350 25.08 22.85 -15.94
CA ALA A 350 23.78 22.49 -16.44
C ALA A 350 23.73 20.96 -16.52
N CYS A 351 22.83 20.34 -15.79
CA CYS A 351 22.67 18.89 -15.81
C CYS A 351 21.24 18.48 -16.20
N ASN A 352 21.12 17.24 -16.58
CA ASN A 352 19.84 16.61 -16.92
C ASN A 352 19.32 15.88 -15.69
N LEU A 353 18.18 16.33 -15.18
CA LEU A 353 17.42 15.62 -14.18
C LEU A 353 16.46 14.68 -14.89
N THR A 354 16.68 13.38 -14.78
CA THR A 354 15.78 12.37 -15.32
C THR A 354 14.82 11.94 -14.23
N LEU A 355 13.53 12.11 -14.49
CA LEU A 355 12.42 11.66 -13.66
C LEU A 355 11.88 10.36 -14.28
N THR A 356 11.78 9.30 -13.51
CA THR A 356 11.31 7.99 -13.97
C THR A 356 10.17 7.51 -13.11
N LEU A 357 9.06 7.16 -13.76
CA LEU A 357 7.87 6.61 -13.12
C LEU A 357 8.03 5.09 -12.87
N SER A 358 7.21 4.53 -12.02
CA SER A 358 7.20 3.09 -11.70
C SER A 358 6.93 2.18 -12.89
N ASP A 359 6.25 2.67 -13.95
CA ASP A 359 6.02 1.94 -15.20
C ASP A 359 7.24 1.95 -16.15
N GLY A 360 8.33 2.63 -15.77
CA GLY A 360 9.55 2.78 -16.56
C GLY A 360 9.54 3.96 -17.54
N SER A 361 8.43 4.68 -17.68
CA SER A 361 8.39 5.91 -18.49
C SER A 361 9.25 6.99 -17.84
N SER A 362 9.91 7.82 -18.65
CA SER A 362 10.81 8.84 -18.13
C SER A 362 10.74 10.14 -18.91
N GLN A 363 10.98 11.23 -18.19
CA GLN A 363 11.14 12.58 -18.77
C GLN A 363 12.39 13.24 -18.21
N THR A 364 13.13 13.92 -19.08
CA THR A 364 14.32 14.67 -18.68
C THR A 364 14.02 16.17 -18.61
N LEU A 365 14.33 16.77 -17.47
CA LEU A 365 14.25 18.21 -17.24
C LEU A 365 15.68 18.78 -17.16
N ARG A 366 15.93 19.87 -17.87
CA ARG A 366 17.20 20.58 -17.77
C ARG A 366 17.20 21.48 -16.54
N ILE A 367 18.19 21.29 -15.66
CA ILE A 367 18.40 22.11 -14.47
C ILE A 367 19.76 22.81 -14.58
N ASN A 368 19.89 23.98 -13.91
CA ASN A 368 21.12 24.73 -13.83
C ASN A 368 21.52 24.85 -12.36
N LEU A 369 22.44 24.00 -11.92
CA LEU A 369 23.06 24.13 -10.61
C LEU A 369 23.96 25.35 -10.61
N ARG A 370 23.71 26.27 -9.70
CA ARG A 370 24.55 27.45 -9.51
C ARG A 370 25.56 27.20 -8.41
N GLU A 371 26.80 27.55 -8.72
CA GLU A 371 27.82 27.63 -7.72
C GLU A 371 27.41 28.66 -6.66
N GLY A 372 27.21 28.20 -5.41
CA GLY A 372 27.19 29.11 -4.28
C GLY A 372 28.60 29.66 -4.10
N LYS A 373 28.77 30.89 -3.65
CA LYS A 373 30.06 31.35 -3.18
C LYS A 373 30.56 30.33 -2.16
N GLU A 374 31.78 29.80 -2.37
CA GLU A 374 32.44 29.06 -1.31
C GLU A 374 32.27 29.84 0.00
N PRO A 375 32.07 29.18 1.14
CA PRO A 375 32.16 29.88 2.40
C PRO A 375 33.56 30.52 2.42
N THR A 376 33.62 31.82 2.24
CA THR A 376 34.87 32.61 2.32
C THR A 376 35.41 32.64 3.75
N ALA A 377 34.70 32.01 4.70
CA ALA A 377 35.26 31.72 6.00
C ALA A 377 36.39 30.70 5.81
N ALA A 378 37.64 31.21 5.82
CA ALA A 378 38.78 30.38 6.07
C ALA A 378 38.41 29.39 7.20
N LYS A 379 38.80 28.11 7.05
CA LYS A 379 38.65 27.08 8.10
C LYS A 379 39.23 27.67 9.40
N GLN A 380 38.39 28.41 10.12
CA GLN A 380 38.81 29.02 11.36
C GLN A 380 38.55 28.02 12.47
N ASP A 381 39.64 27.73 13.17
CA ASP A 381 39.58 26.90 14.34
C ASP A 381 39.10 27.73 15.53
N TYR A 382 37.98 27.30 16.10
CA TYR A 382 37.41 27.97 17.26
C TYR A 382 37.72 27.20 18.53
N MET A 383 38.10 27.96 19.58
CA MET A 383 38.28 27.45 20.93
C MET A 383 37.03 27.74 21.76
N VAL A 384 36.60 26.78 22.55
CA VAL A 384 35.51 26.96 23.50
C VAL A 384 36.13 26.89 24.91
N SER A 385 36.10 28.00 25.63
CA SER A 385 36.67 28.10 27.01
C SER A 385 35.59 27.96 28.09
N ASP A 386 34.33 28.22 27.77
CA ASP A 386 33.21 28.08 28.71
C ASP A 386 32.95 26.59 29.02
N PRO A 387 33.08 26.15 30.28
CA PRO A 387 32.82 24.76 30.67
C PRO A 387 31.38 24.27 30.37
N ASN A 388 30.41 25.18 30.42
CA ASN A 388 29.03 24.83 30.11
C ASN A 388 28.87 24.49 28.63
N LEU A 389 29.44 25.32 27.75
CA LEU A 389 29.46 25.04 26.32
C LEU A 389 30.24 23.77 25.97
N GLN A 390 31.36 23.54 26.71
CA GLN A 390 32.16 22.33 26.55
C GLN A 390 31.36 21.06 26.88
N SER A 391 30.56 21.12 27.94
CA SER A 391 29.80 19.95 28.43
C SER A 391 28.71 19.46 27.44
N VAL A 392 28.21 20.31 26.55
CA VAL A 392 27.12 19.98 25.62
C VAL A 392 27.63 19.65 24.21
N PHE A 393 28.84 20.10 23.83
CA PHE A 393 29.41 19.82 22.50
C PHE A 393 30.18 18.48 22.53
N THR A 394 29.41 17.40 22.54
CA THR A 394 29.96 16.03 22.68
C THR A 394 29.38 15.11 21.61
N GLU A 395 30.06 13.98 21.38
CA GLU A 395 29.56 12.94 20.47
C GLU A 395 28.13 12.47 20.88
N VAL A 396 27.90 12.30 22.18
CA VAL A 396 26.61 11.90 22.74
C VAL A 396 25.53 12.94 22.41
N GLY A 397 25.84 14.24 22.55
CA GLY A 397 24.93 15.32 22.23
C GLY A 397 24.57 15.37 20.75
N PHE A 398 25.52 15.11 19.85
CA PHE A 398 25.23 15.00 18.41
C PHE A 398 24.40 13.77 18.09
N THR A 399 24.71 12.61 18.66
CA THR A 399 23.94 11.36 18.46
C THR A 399 22.51 11.49 18.98
N GLU A 400 22.32 12.13 20.15
CA GLU A 400 21.00 12.43 20.70
C GLU A 400 20.19 13.29 19.73
N LEU A 401 20.77 14.37 19.22
CA LEU A 401 20.10 15.26 18.25
C LEU A 401 19.74 14.53 16.97
N GLU A 402 20.70 13.83 16.35
CA GLU A 402 20.51 13.11 15.08
C GLU A 402 19.44 12.02 15.20
N SER A 403 19.46 11.25 16.30
CA SER A 403 18.46 10.20 16.55
C SER A 403 17.06 10.78 16.83
N THR A 404 17.00 11.88 17.59
CA THR A 404 15.73 12.56 17.87
C THR A 404 15.12 13.12 16.57
N ILE A 405 15.90 13.81 15.75
CA ILE A 405 15.44 14.33 14.46
C ILE A 405 14.96 13.16 13.58
N ALA A 406 15.77 12.12 13.40
CA ALA A 406 15.39 10.98 12.58
C ALA A 406 14.08 10.33 13.04
N GLN A 407 13.88 10.17 14.35
CA GLN A 407 12.66 9.61 14.91
C GLN A 407 11.45 10.54 14.71
N LYS A 408 11.59 11.84 14.99
CA LYS A 408 10.47 12.80 15.00
C LYS A 408 10.08 13.27 13.60
N THR A 409 10.95 13.12 12.61
CA THR A 409 10.67 13.45 11.21
C THR A 409 10.48 12.22 10.31
N ALA A 410 10.43 11.02 10.88
CA ALA A 410 10.19 9.77 10.15
C ALA A 410 8.81 9.71 9.47
N SER A 411 7.85 10.47 9.97
CA SER A 411 6.52 10.61 9.39
C SER A 411 6.10 12.07 9.33
N THR A 412 5.28 12.42 8.36
CA THR A 412 4.75 13.77 8.15
C THR A 412 3.29 13.72 7.76
N ASN A 413 2.58 14.83 7.91
CA ASN A 413 1.26 14.96 7.33
C ASN A 413 1.38 14.90 5.80
N PRO A 414 0.59 14.06 5.09
CA PRO A 414 0.66 13.94 3.64
C PRO A 414 0.13 15.17 2.89
N THR A 415 -0.57 16.06 3.58
CA THR A 415 -1.09 17.31 3.01
C THR A 415 -0.38 18.52 3.62
N PRO A 416 -0.23 19.63 2.87
CA PRO A 416 0.37 20.84 3.40
C PRO A 416 -0.50 21.42 4.53
N LEU A 417 0.13 21.77 5.64
CA LEU A 417 -0.50 22.48 6.75
C LEU A 417 -0.23 24.00 6.66
N TRP A 418 0.79 24.40 5.92
CA TRP A 418 1.15 25.83 5.76
C TRP A 418 0.13 26.61 4.94
N ASP A 419 0.10 27.92 5.17
CA ASP A 419 -0.70 28.88 4.44
C ASP A 419 0.19 30.04 3.96
N GLY A 420 0.31 30.20 2.65
CA GLY A 420 1.13 31.23 2.03
C GLY A 420 2.62 31.15 2.40
N LYS A 421 3.32 32.26 2.26
CA LYS A 421 4.74 32.35 2.61
C LYS A 421 4.98 32.17 4.10
N PHE A 422 6.11 31.58 4.42
CA PHE A 422 6.59 31.52 5.80
C PHE A 422 6.95 32.91 6.32
N VAL A 423 6.87 33.09 7.63
CA VAL A 423 7.28 34.32 8.31
C VAL A 423 8.56 34.06 9.11
N TYR A 424 9.26 35.14 9.45
CA TYR A 424 10.42 35.05 10.33
C TYR A 424 10.00 34.67 11.76
N PRO A 425 10.83 33.94 12.49
CA PRO A 425 10.52 33.53 13.86
C PRO A 425 10.68 34.67 14.90
N ASP A 426 11.17 35.85 14.49
CA ASP A 426 11.35 37.03 15.32
C ASP A 426 10.25 38.08 15.12
N ALA A 427 9.96 38.88 16.16
CA ALA A 427 8.87 39.84 16.16
C ALA A 427 9.00 40.94 15.08
N ASP A 428 10.24 41.28 14.74
CA ASP A 428 10.53 42.32 13.74
C ASP A 428 10.43 41.81 12.31
N ASN A 429 10.21 40.49 12.11
CA ASN A 429 10.14 39.82 10.81
C ASN A 429 11.35 40.10 9.90
N LYS A 430 12.55 40.16 10.45
CA LYS A 430 13.77 40.46 9.69
C LYS A 430 14.68 39.25 9.50
N GLY A 431 14.60 38.25 10.39
CA GLY A 431 15.46 37.05 10.35
C GLY A 431 16.95 37.41 10.26
N THR A 432 17.37 38.48 10.96
CA THR A 432 18.72 39.04 10.82
C THR A 432 19.72 38.17 11.54
N VAL A 433 20.67 37.60 10.80
CA VAL A 433 21.80 36.90 11.39
C VAL A 433 22.66 37.90 12.21
N GLY A 434 22.88 37.59 13.48
CA GLY A 434 23.63 38.45 14.38
C GLY A 434 25.09 38.59 13.99
N LYS A 435 25.71 39.69 14.41
CA LYS A 435 27.17 39.87 14.22
C LYS A 435 27.93 38.76 14.93
N GLY A 436 28.77 38.06 14.18
CA GLY A 436 29.50 36.88 14.68
C GLY A 436 28.69 35.59 14.79
N MET A 437 27.40 35.63 14.45
CA MET A 437 26.53 34.44 14.35
C MET A 437 26.62 33.80 12.96
N ALA A 438 26.13 32.58 12.82
CA ALA A 438 26.26 31.85 11.57
C ALA A 438 25.03 31.97 10.69
N GLY A 439 25.28 32.16 9.41
CA GLY A 439 24.28 31.91 8.34
C GLY A 439 24.33 30.47 7.85
N TYR A 440 23.35 30.12 7.00
CA TYR A 440 23.28 28.80 6.37
C TYR A 440 24.54 28.51 5.53
N GLY A 441 25.09 27.30 5.72
CA GLY A 441 26.31 26.86 5.02
C GLY A 441 27.60 27.39 5.59
N THR A 442 27.59 28.07 6.75
CA THR A 442 28.81 28.46 7.42
C THR A 442 29.56 27.23 7.92
N TYR A 443 30.83 27.11 7.53
CA TYR A 443 31.69 26.03 7.98
C TYR A 443 32.32 26.37 9.35
N ARG A 444 32.25 25.45 10.29
CA ARG A 444 32.79 25.57 11.64
C ARG A 444 33.66 24.37 11.98
N ASN A 445 34.85 24.64 12.57
CA ASN A 445 35.71 23.63 13.13
C ASN A 445 35.96 23.94 14.60
N VAL A 446 35.53 23.07 15.50
CA VAL A 446 35.73 23.24 16.95
C VAL A 446 36.84 22.32 17.40
N LYS A 447 38.07 22.87 17.52
CA LYS A 447 39.27 22.07 17.82
C LYS A 447 39.45 21.71 19.28
N SER A 448 38.88 22.46 20.21
CA SER A 448 39.15 22.31 21.65
C SER A 448 38.33 21.20 22.33
N LEU A 449 37.41 20.57 21.62
CA LEU A 449 36.48 19.57 22.17
C LEU A 449 36.45 18.32 21.29
N TYR A 450 35.26 17.72 21.15
CA TYR A 450 34.99 16.71 20.14
C TYR A 450 35.25 17.31 18.76
N GLN A 451 36.39 16.96 18.16
CA GLN A 451 36.85 17.55 16.89
C GLN A 451 35.91 17.21 15.77
N ARG A 452 34.86 18.00 15.59
CA ARG A 452 33.89 17.85 14.53
C ARG A 452 33.87 19.08 13.66
N GLU A 453 34.15 18.86 12.39
CA GLU A 453 33.86 19.82 11.33
C GLU A 453 32.38 19.69 10.98
N TYR A 454 31.64 20.80 10.90
CA TYR A 454 30.25 20.78 10.49
C TYR A 454 29.85 22.04 9.73
N PHE A 455 28.90 21.87 8.85
CA PHE A 455 28.22 23.01 8.25
C PHE A 455 27.02 23.41 9.11
N HIS A 456 26.81 24.71 9.21
CA HIS A 456 25.69 25.28 9.91
C HIS A 456 24.44 25.25 9.00
N TYR A 457 23.53 24.37 9.29
CA TYR A 457 22.35 24.13 8.44
C TYR A 457 21.12 25.00 8.79
N GLY A 458 21.32 26.17 9.37
CA GLY A 458 20.28 27.12 9.76
C GLY A 458 20.78 28.54 9.78
N LEU A 459 20.06 29.39 10.46
CA LEU A 459 20.37 30.79 10.68
C LEU A 459 20.35 31.07 12.19
N ASP A 460 21.44 31.63 12.72
CA ASP A 460 21.45 32.11 14.09
C ASP A 460 20.92 33.54 14.11
N ILE A 461 19.65 33.70 14.46
CA ILE A 461 18.96 34.99 14.48
C ILE A 461 19.20 35.64 15.85
N ALA A 462 19.79 36.83 15.84
CA ALA A 462 20.05 37.57 17.08
C ALA A 462 18.77 38.05 17.73
N MET A 463 18.58 37.70 19.00
CA MET A 463 17.44 38.12 19.80
C MET A 463 17.90 38.39 21.23
N ASN A 464 17.16 39.21 21.99
CA ASN A 464 17.40 39.28 23.41
C ASN A 464 16.86 38.05 24.12
N GLU A 465 17.45 37.68 25.22
CA GLU A 465 16.91 36.60 26.05
C GLU A 465 15.52 36.94 26.55
N GLY A 466 14.59 36.03 26.34
CA GLY A 466 13.17 36.21 26.68
C GLY A 466 12.31 36.83 25.58
N ASP A 467 12.87 37.27 24.45
CA ASP A 467 12.08 37.73 23.32
C ASP A 467 11.22 36.58 22.76
N ALA A 468 9.97 36.88 22.41
CA ALA A 468 9.05 35.84 21.90
C ALA A 468 9.51 35.26 20.57
N VAL A 469 9.47 33.95 20.47
CA VAL A 469 9.76 33.19 19.24
C VAL A 469 8.46 32.64 18.66
N TYR A 470 8.26 32.81 17.36
CA TYR A 470 7.02 32.52 16.65
C TYR A 470 7.17 31.35 15.68
N ALA A 471 6.08 30.57 15.51
CA ALA A 471 5.99 29.57 14.48
C ALA A 471 6.04 30.20 13.09
N ALA A 472 6.92 29.73 12.23
CA ALA A 472 7.12 30.30 10.89
C ALA A 472 5.92 30.07 9.96
N ASN A 473 5.08 29.05 10.22
CA ASN A 473 3.79 28.83 9.56
C ASN A 473 2.91 27.89 10.42
N ASN A 474 1.70 27.59 9.93
CA ASN A 474 0.86 26.58 10.55
C ASN A 474 1.53 25.22 10.52
N GLY A 475 1.29 24.39 11.52
CA GLY A 475 1.86 23.06 11.60
C GLY A 475 1.48 22.31 12.87
N LYS A 476 2.13 21.18 13.05
CA LYS A 476 2.00 20.34 14.25
C LYS A 476 3.35 20.21 14.93
N VAL A 477 3.42 20.45 16.23
CA VAL A 477 4.63 20.23 17.02
C VAL A 477 4.91 18.73 17.10
N VAL A 478 6.02 18.29 16.57
CA VAL A 478 6.47 16.88 16.62
C VAL A 478 7.51 16.66 17.72
N PHE A 479 8.12 17.73 18.22
CA PHE A 479 9.00 17.69 19.38
C PHE A 479 8.99 19.03 20.11
N ALA A 480 8.88 18.99 21.42
CA ALA A 480 9.10 20.12 22.32
C ALA A 480 9.79 19.61 23.59
N GLY A 481 11.08 19.89 23.74
CA GLY A 481 11.86 19.34 24.84
C GLY A 481 13.28 19.90 24.89
N ASN A 482 14.10 19.38 25.81
CA ASN A 482 15.49 19.78 25.96
C ASN A 482 16.42 18.69 25.40
N LEU A 483 17.38 19.09 24.57
CA LEU A 483 18.46 18.26 24.05
C LEU A 483 19.79 18.88 24.44
N ALA A 484 20.80 18.06 24.72
CA ALA A 484 22.07 18.54 25.21
C ALA A 484 22.68 19.61 24.30
N LEU A 485 22.77 19.34 23.01
CA LEU A 485 23.43 20.22 22.04
C LEU A 485 22.58 21.46 21.69
N THR A 486 21.28 21.32 21.52
CA THR A 486 20.42 22.39 21.01
C THR A 486 19.60 23.07 22.09
N GLY A 487 19.72 22.64 23.36
CA GLY A 487 18.95 23.18 24.47
C GLY A 487 17.45 22.96 24.31
N ASN A 488 16.65 23.88 24.80
CA ASN A 488 15.21 23.82 24.60
C ASN A 488 14.89 24.00 23.12
N THR A 489 14.23 23.00 22.59
CA THR A 489 14.03 22.77 21.14
C THR A 489 12.57 22.55 20.82
N VAL A 490 12.10 23.18 19.75
CA VAL A 490 10.81 22.91 19.13
C VAL A 490 11.05 22.45 17.69
N ILE A 491 10.36 21.40 17.25
CA ILE A 491 10.31 20.94 15.86
C ILE A 491 8.85 20.92 15.42
N ILE A 492 8.57 21.55 14.28
CA ILE A 492 7.22 21.66 13.72
C ILE A 492 7.18 20.94 12.37
N ASP A 493 6.24 20.00 12.21
CA ASP A 493 5.83 19.42 10.93
C ASP A 493 4.82 20.36 10.26
N HIS A 494 5.16 20.85 9.08
CA HIS A 494 4.26 21.65 8.26
C HIS A 494 3.53 20.83 7.19
N GLY A 495 3.74 19.51 7.19
CA GLY A 495 3.23 18.60 6.16
C GLY A 495 4.22 18.44 5.00
N CYS A 496 3.98 17.42 4.17
CA CYS A 496 4.75 17.14 2.95
C CYS A 496 6.28 17.04 3.19
N SER A 497 6.69 16.45 4.31
CA SER A 497 8.10 16.36 4.75
C SER A 497 8.83 17.70 4.88
N LEU A 498 8.12 18.76 5.13
CA LEU A 498 8.67 20.08 5.45
C LEU A 498 8.64 20.31 6.96
N PHE A 499 9.82 20.43 7.58
CA PHE A 499 9.96 20.67 9.01
C PHE A 499 10.72 21.95 9.26
N THR A 500 10.38 22.66 10.36
CA THR A 500 11.19 23.76 10.90
C THR A 500 11.64 23.44 12.31
N TYR A 501 12.83 23.95 12.66
CA TYR A 501 13.54 23.69 13.91
C TYR A 501 13.87 25.01 14.58
N TYR A 502 13.61 25.07 15.89
CA TYR A 502 13.86 26.25 16.74
C TYR A 502 14.66 25.80 17.95
N TYR A 503 15.92 26.22 18.03
CA TYR A 503 16.86 25.80 19.08
C TYR A 503 17.22 26.96 20.00
N HIS A 504 17.83 26.61 21.12
CA HIS A 504 18.42 27.52 22.12
C HIS A 504 17.40 28.34 22.88
N LEU A 505 16.14 27.90 22.94
CA LEU A 505 15.06 28.64 23.62
C LEU A 505 15.33 28.70 25.13
N SER A 506 14.92 29.81 25.78
CA SER A 506 14.92 29.93 27.25
C SER A 506 13.73 29.21 27.87
N SER A 507 12.60 29.19 27.16
CA SER A 507 11.37 28.52 27.58
C SER A 507 10.56 28.01 26.38
N LEU A 508 9.75 26.97 26.64
CA LEU A 508 8.81 26.40 25.68
C LEU A 508 7.40 26.84 26.05
N SER A 509 6.61 27.27 25.05
CA SER A 509 5.20 27.66 25.20
C SER A 509 4.24 26.65 24.58
N VAL A 510 4.78 25.57 23.98
CA VAL A 510 4.04 24.50 23.32
C VAL A 510 4.56 23.14 23.75
N ALA A 511 3.73 22.11 23.56
CA ALA A 511 4.06 20.72 23.82
C ALA A 511 3.99 19.88 22.54
N GLU A 512 4.61 18.71 22.56
CA GLU A 512 4.49 17.73 21.49
C GLU A 512 3.03 17.35 21.26
N GLY A 513 2.60 17.38 20.00
CA GLY A 513 1.23 17.09 19.57
C GLY A 513 0.38 18.35 19.36
N ASP A 514 0.79 19.51 19.85
CA ASP A 514 0.04 20.76 19.68
C ASP A 514 -0.02 21.19 18.21
N ALA A 515 -1.18 21.70 17.80
CA ALA A 515 -1.32 22.44 16.56
C ALA A 515 -0.90 23.90 16.80
N VAL A 516 -0.07 24.43 15.91
CA VAL A 516 0.38 25.82 15.96
C VAL A 516 -0.09 26.58 14.73
N SER A 517 -0.43 27.84 14.94
CA SER A 517 -0.76 28.76 13.83
C SER A 517 0.47 29.59 13.47
N LYS A 518 0.54 30.00 12.22
CA LYS A 518 1.51 30.97 11.72
C LYS A 518 1.57 32.21 12.60
N SER A 519 2.74 32.63 13.00
CA SER A 519 2.96 33.71 13.97
C SER A 519 2.46 33.44 15.39
N GLY A 520 2.07 32.20 15.71
CA GLY A 520 1.79 31.79 17.10
C GLY A 520 3.08 31.71 17.92
N VAL A 521 3.03 32.12 19.20
CA VAL A 521 4.20 32.03 20.10
C VAL A 521 4.45 30.57 20.46
N ILE A 522 5.69 30.11 20.27
CA ILE A 522 6.12 28.73 20.56
C ILE A 522 7.15 28.64 21.71
N GLY A 523 7.71 29.76 22.12
CA GLY A 523 8.69 29.84 23.19
C GLY A 523 9.31 31.23 23.25
N ALA A 524 10.41 31.33 23.98
CA ALA A 524 11.21 32.54 24.09
C ALA A 524 12.66 32.29 23.74
N ALA A 525 13.32 33.24 23.10
CA ALA A 525 14.72 33.19 22.75
C ALA A 525 15.61 33.05 23.98
N GLY A 526 16.75 32.38 23.85
CA GLY A 526 17.66 32.13 24.96
C GLY A 526 19.06 31.75 24.53
N SER A 527 19.79 31.13 25.43
CA SER A 527 21.16 30.70 25.24
C SER A 527 21.39 29.26 25.74
N THR A 528 20.34 28.43 25.74
CA THR A 528 20.46 27.03 26.19
C THR A 528 21.17 26.17 25.16
N GLY A 529 21.89 25.11 25.61
CA GLY A 529 22.71 24.27 24.76
C GLY A 529 23.93 24.97 24.21
N PHE A 530 24.32 24.70 22.96
CA PHE A 530 25.52 25.30 22.30
C PHE A 530 25.14 26.55 21.50
N ALA A 531 24.53 27.52 22.17
CA ALA A 531 24.18 28.82 21.61
C ALA A 531 25.37 29.77 21.60
N VAL A 532 26.03 29.96 20.46
CA VAL A 532 27.30 30.66 20.38
C VAL A 532 27.36 31.72 19.28
N LYS A 533 28.13 32.79 19.55
CA LYS A 533 28.63 33.68 18.51
C LYS A 533 30.16 33.52 18.40
N ALA A 534 30.65 33.63 17.17
CA ALA A 534 32.06 33.57 16.90
C ALA A 534 32.73 34.93 17.24
N GLY A 535 33.73 34.89 18.12
CA GLY A 535 34.72 35.96 18.28
C GLY A 535 35.83 35.84 17.22
N THR A 536 37.03 36.43 17.52
CA THR A 536 38.18 36.34 16.60
C THR A 536 38.78 34.92 16.57
N ALA A 537 38.75 34.21 17.68
CA ALA A 537 39.29 32.84 17.84
C ALA A 537 38.53 32.00 18.86
N THR A 538 37.46 32.53 19.47
CA THR A 538 36.66 31.88 20.51
C THR A 538 35.19 31.84 20.14
N PHE A 539 34.47 30.87 20.70
CA PHE A 539 33.01 30.90 20.78
C PHE A 539 32.60 31.39 22.16
N ASP A 540 31.72 32.39 22.19
CA ASP A 540 31.11 32.93 23.38
C ASP A 540 29.61 32.66 23.38
N ALA A 541 29.01 32.37 24.55
CA ALA A 541 27.57 32.21 24.66
C ALA A 541 26.84 33.51 24.23
N ALA A 542 25.75 33.35 23.49
CA ALA A 542 24.93 34.49 23.04
C ALA A 542 23.47 34.11 22.87
N PRO A 543 22.55 34.95 23.37
CA PRO A 543 21.12 34.73 23.13
C PRO A 543 20.75 34.82 21.65
N GLN A 544 19.98 33.85 21.20
CA GLN A 544 19.58 33.74 19.81
C GLN A 544 18.42 32.73 19.65
N VAL A 545 17.82 32.67 18.52
CA VAL A 545 17.14 31.51 18.02
C VAL A 545 17.89 30.96 16.82
N HIS A 546 18.32 29.71 16.90
CA HIS A 546 18.77 28.98 15.72
C HIS A 546 17.55 28.48 14.98
N PHE A 547 17.34 28.98 13.76
CA PHE A 547 16.23 28.59 12.91
C PHE A 547 16.72 27.80 11.71
N ALA A 548 16.25 26.55 11.60
CA ALA A 548 16.56 25.68 10.49
C ALA A 548 15.30 25.13 9.81
N ALA A 549 15.46 24.63 8.60
CA ALA A 549 14.40 23.96 7.88
C ALA A 549 14.95 22.73 7.15
N SER A 550 14.13 21.68 7.07
CA SER A 550 14.42 20.52 6.22
C SER A 550 13.24 20.16 5.33
N LEU A 551 13.55 19.58 4.20
CA LEU A 551 12.58 19.13 3.20
C LEU A 551 13.04 17.77 2.66
N ASN A 552 12.18 16.75 2.73
CA ASN A 552 12.52 15.36 2.37
C ASN A 552 13.83 14.89 3.03
N GLY A 553 14.01 15.18 4.33
CA GLY A 553 15.18 14.77 5.11
C GLY A 553 16.49 15.53 4.79
N LYS A 554 16.45 16.56 3.94
CA LYS A 554 17.59 17.39 3.57
C LYS A 554 17.43 18.81 4.10
N TYR A 555 18.48 19.34 4.75
CA TYR A 555 18.45 20.72 5.21
C TYR A 555 18.47 21.70 4.04
N ILE A 556 17.55 22.66 4.09
CA ILE A 556 17.45 23.77 3.12
C ILE A 556 17.75 25.11 3.79
N ASN A 557 18.16 26.09 3.03
CA ASN A 557 18.32 27.44 3.54
C ASN A 557 16.94 28.06 3.80
N PRO A 558 16.61 28.38 5.05
CA PRO A 558 15.30 28.94 5.41
C PRO A 558 14.90 30.20 4.65
N TYR A 559 15.89 30.95 4.13
CA TYR A 559 15.66 32.12 3.30
C TYR A 559 14.71 31.84 2.13
N TYR A 560 14.76 30.65 1.54
CA TYR A 560 13.91 30.30 0.41
C TYR A 560 12.45 30.07 0.80
N LEU A 561 12.16 29.68 2.05
CA LEU A 561 10.79 29.60 2.58
C LEU A 561 10.13 30.98 2.70
N TRP A 562 10.93 32.01 2.99
CA TRP A 562 10.47 33.41 3.06
C TRP A 562 10.33 34.03 1.68
N LYS A 563 11.18 33.58 0.74
CA LYS A 563 11.22 34.11 -0.63
C LYS A 563 10.07 33.58 -1.48
N TYR A 564 9.78 32.28 -1.38
CA TYR A 564 8.79 31.62 -2.22
C TYR A 564 7.46 31.43 -1.50
N ASP A 565 6.38 31.53 -2.27
CA ASP A 565 5.09 31.00 -1.87
C ASP A 565 4.99 29.58 -2.42
N ILE A 566 4.90 28.61 -1.53
CA ILE A 566 4.87 27.18 -1.89
C ILE A 566 3.48 26.56 -1.72
N SER A 567 2.48 27.37 -1.39
CA SER A 567 1.11 26.89 -1.19
C SER A 567 0.47 26.39 -2.47
N TYR A 568 0.74 27.09 -3.57
CA TYR A 568 0.30 26.74 -4.92
C TYR A 568 1.42 27.10 -5.89
N PRO A 569 2.39 26.21 -6.09
CA PRO A 569 3.46 26.47 -7.03
C PRO A 569 2.87 26.66 -8.44
N ALA A 570 3.12 27.82 -9.01
CA ALA A 570 2.58 28.20 -10.33
C ALA A 570 3.24 27.40 -11.46
#